data_a30cc29cdbf55b90683d1d14443a9887
#
_entry.id   a30cc29cdbf55b90683d1d14443a9887
#
_cell.length_a   1.000
_cell.length_b   1.000
_cell.length_c   1.000
_cell.angle_alpha   90.00
_cell.angle_beta   90.00
_cell.angle_gamma   90.00
#
_symmetry.space_group_name_H-M   'P 1'
#
loop_
_entity.id
_entity.type
_entity.pdbx_description
1 polymer ?
#
loop_
_entity_poly.entity_id
_entity_poly.type
_entity_poly.pdbx_seq_one_letter_code
_entity_poly.pdbx_strand_id
1 'polypeptide(L)'
;LSGASQDFQNLGNHFQESKQGVAVYAPELRGQGNDPITSRHGDIHSRDDWLNDLSTFTHLVRQQHPNAIIIWHGESMGALIALHGLASFPDEKSGCHALVLSSPIVGVHEEVPIWKKNILRLASGLLPRIKISLETLGGKDEVLVTNDSIHQEQTSSNPYHLPAFTLRLLNTLGGMIESSSQCAQKITRPVLILHGGHDVFSRPDAVEMFSGQFTQSDSVRRNFYPESYHLLLYGHERARILADISQWIQSLNLP
;
A
#
# COMPACT_ATOMS: atom_id res chain seq x y z
N LEU A 1 4.76 0.92 5.71
CA LEU A 1 6.13 1.31 6.06
C LEU A 1 6.91 0.06 6.47
N SER A 2 8.23 0.08 6.37
CA SER A 2 9.11 -1.04 6.77
C SER A 2 9.04 -2.31 5.92
N GLY A 3 8.20 -2.39 4.88
CA GLY A 3 8.10 -3.55 4.01
C GLY A 3 9.18 -3.62 2.94
N ALA A 4 9.32 -4.79 2.33
CA ALA A 4 10.21 -5.07 1.21
C ALA A 4 9.47 -5.85 0.12
N SER A 5 10.03 -5.95 -1.08
CA SER A 5 9.42 -6.69 -2.21
C SER A 5 9.12 -8.15 -1.88
N GLN A 6 9.95 -8.78 -1.04
CA GLN A 6 9.78 -10.17 -0.59
C GLN A 6 8.49 -10.41 0.21
N ASP A 7 7.87 -9.37 0.78
CA ASP A 7 6.60 -9.50 1.52
C ASP A 7 5.45 -9.93 0.60
N PHE A 8 5.61 -9.78 -0.72
CA PHE A 8 4.67 -10.27 -1.73
C PHE A 8 4.95 -11.68 -2.24
N GLN A 9 5.89 -12.42 -1.63
CA GLN A 9 6.24 -13.78 -2.07
C GLN A 9 5.04 -14.74 -1.99
N ASN A 10 4.20 -14.62 -0.97
CA ASN A 10 2.99 -15.45 -0.84
C ASN A 10 2.02 -15.25 -2.01
N LEU A 11 1.87 -14.00 -2.47
CA LEU A 11 1.05 -13.69 -3.65
C LEU A 11 1.67 -14.28 -4.93
N GLY A 12 2.99 -14.12 -5.10
CA GLY A 12 3.72 -14.68 -6.23
C GLY A 12 3.61 -16.22 -6.32
N ASN A 13 3.84 -16.91 -5.20
CA ASN A 13 3.73 -18.35 -5.10
C ASN A 13 2.32 -18.85 -5.43
N HIS A 14 1.28 -18.19 -4.91
CA HIS A 14 -0.11 -18.53 -5.17
C HIS A 14 -0.43 -18.50 -6.68
N PHE A 15 -0.03 -17.46 -7.40
CA PHE A 15 -0.28 -17.37 -8.84
C PHE A 15 0.59 -18.32 -9.65
N GLN A 16 1.81 -18.61 -9.22
CA GLN A 16 2.66 -19.62 -9.84
C GLN A 16 2.06 -21.01 -9.72
N GLU A 17 1.56 -21.39 -8.53
CA GLU A 17 0.95 -22.70 -8.27
C GLU A 17 -0.39 -22.87 -8.99
N SER A 18 -1.20 -21.81 -9.03
CA SER A 18 -2.53 -21.84 -9.66
C SER A 18 -2.51 -21.89 -11.18
N LYS A 19 -1.36 -21.61 -11.82
CA LYS A 19 -1.16 -21.61 -13.29
C LYS A 19 -2.18 -20.76 -14.06
N GLN A 20 -2.62 -19.67 -13.48
CA GLN A 20 -3.65 -18.78 -14.07
C GLN A 20 -3.10 -17.81 -15.12
N GLY A 21 -1.84 -17.93 -15.52
CA GLY A 21 -1.21 -17.03 -16.48
C GLY A 21 -0.92 -15.63 -15.91
N VAL A 22 -0.87 -15.50 -14.58
CA VAL A 22 -0.56 -14.25 -13.88
C VAL A 22 0.91 -14.25 -13.47
N ALA A 23 1.64 -13.17 -13.82
CA ALA A 23 2.98 -12.90 -13.33
C ALA A 23 2.93 -11.79 -12.28
N VAL A 24 3.62 -11.97 -11.16
CA VAL A 24 3.71 -10.99 -10.07
C VAL A 24 5.09 -10.34 -10.09
N TYR A 25 5.11 -9.02 -10.17
CA TYR A 25 6.30 -8.19 -10.10
C TYR A 25 6.21 -7.29 -8.88
N ALA A 26 7.15 -7.40 -7.96
CA ALA A 26 7.21 -6.59 -6.75
C ALA A 26 8.50 -5.74 -6.75
N PRO A 27 8.41 -4.43 -7.06
CA PRO A 27 9.58 -3.55 -7.00
C PRO A 27 9.90 -3.17 -5.55
N GLU A 28 11.17 -2.93 -5.26
CA GLU A 28 11.54 -2.20 -4.05
C GLU A 28 11.12 -0.73 -4.17
N LEU A 29 10.43 -0.23 -3.18
CA LEU A 29 10.06 1.18 -3.15
C LEU A 29 11.28 2.04 -2.78
N ARG A 30 11.43 3.18 -3.45
CA ARG A 30 12.45 4.17 -3.11
C ARG A 30 12.41 4.52 -1.62
N GLY A 31 13.56 4.44 -0.96
CA GLY A 31 13.71 4.69 0.46
C GLY A 31 13.21 3.58 1.37
N GLN A 32 12.85 2.41 0.83
CA GLN A 32 12.34 1.25 1.57
C GLN A 32 13.10 -0.01 1.16
N GLY A 33 12.92 -1.08 1.94
CA GLY A 33 13.41 -2.41 1.59
C GLY A 33 14.89 -2.43 1.22
N ASN A 34 15.22 -3.09 0.12
CA ASN A 34 16.58 -3.20 -0.43
C ASN A 34 16.91 -2.07 -1.41
N ASP A 35 16.45 -0.84 -1.13
CA ASP A 35 16.87 0.32 -1.93
C ASP A 35 18.41 0.44 -1.93
N PRO A 36 19.06 0.41 -3.11
CA PRO A 36 20.53 0.42 -3.18
C PRO A 36 21.16 1.72 -2.67
N ILE A 37 20.38 2.79 -2.52
CA ILE A 37 20.87 4.08 -2.02
C ILE A 37 20.58 4.19 -0.53
N THR A 38 21.48 3.66 0.30
CA THR A 38 21.31 3.58 1.76
C THR A 38 21.10 4.95 2.44
N SER A 39 21.65 6.03 1.87
CA SER A 39 21.52 7.38 2.42
C SER A 39 20.07 7.91 2.42
N ARG A 40 19.19 7.28 1.64
CA ARG A 40 17.75 7.64 1.59
C ARG A 40 16.84 6.62 2.28
N HIS A 41 17.39 5.59 2.94
CA HIS A 41 16.57 4.64 3.68
C HIS A 41 15.71 5.37 4.73
N GLY A 42 14.41 5.10 4.72
CA GLY A 42 13.42 5.76 5.58
C GLY A 42 13.12 7.21 5.20
N ASP A 43 13.51 7.64 3.99
CA ASP A 43 13.29 8.99 3.50
C ASP A 43 12.69 9.01 2.09
N ILE A 44 12.00 10.10 1.76
CA ILE A 44 11.52 10.42 0.42
C ILE A 44 11.56 11.93 0.22
N HIS A 45 11.93 12.39 -0.95
CA HIS A 45 11.93 13.83 -1.22
C HIS A 45 10.52 14.35 -1.47
N SER A 46 9.71 13.64 -2.26
CA SER A 46 8.34 13.97 -2.61
C SER A 46 7.54 12.70 -2.85
N ARG A 47 6.20 12.76 -2.67
CA ARG A 47 5.31 11.67 -3.12
C ARG A 47 5.48 11.38 -4.61
N ASP A 48 5.76 12.42 -5.41
CA ASP A 48 5.88 12.31 -6.86
C ASP A 48 7.05 11.41 -7.27
N ASP A 49 8.06 11.25 -6.41
CA ASP A 49 9.14 10.28 -6.64
C ASP A 49 8.58 8.85 -6.70
N TRP A 50 7.72 8.46 -5.74
CA TRP A 50 7.08 7.14 -5.75
C TRP A 50 6.13 6.96 -6.94
N LEU A 51 5.34 8.01 -7.28
CA LEU A 51 4.39 7.94 -8.39
C LEU A 51 5.13 7.78 -9.73
N ASN A 52 6.22 8.51 -9.93
CA ASN A 52 7.05 8.40 -11.13
C ASN A 52 7.76 7.04 -11.20
N ASP A 53 8.24 6.51 -10.08
CA ASP A 53 8.84 5.17 -10.01
C ASP A 53 7.80 4.10 -10.40
N LEU A 54 6.57 4.18 -9.88
CA LEU A 54 5.49 3.26 -10.22
C LEU A 54 5.15 3.32 -11.73
N SER A 55 5.04 4.52 -12.29
CA SER A 55 4.80 4.70 -13.72
C SER A 55 5.95 4.13 -14.57
N THR A 56 7.19 4.41 -14.20
CA THR A 56 8.39 3.89 -14.89
C THR A 56 8.43 2.37 -14.82
N PHE A 57 8.19 1.79 -13.65
CA PHE A 57 8.16 0.35 -13.46
C PHE A 57 7.06 -0.31 -14.28
N THR A 58 5.87 0.27 -14.29
CA THR A 58 4.74 -0.20 -15.11
C THR A 58 5.11 -0.18 -16.60
N HIS A 59 5.79 0.85 -17.07
CA HIS A 59 6.26 0.91 -18.45
C HIS A 59 7.25 -0.21 -18.79
N LEU A 60 8.20 -0.52 -17.89
CA LEU A 60 9.13 -1.63 -18.07
C LEU A 60 8.41 -2.98 -18.13
N VAL A 61 7.41 -3.21 -17.27
CA VAL A 61 6.57 -4.42 -17.31
C VAL A 61 5.78 -4.48 -18.63
N ARG A 62 5.23 -3.36 -19.10
CA ARG A 62 4.51 -3.27 -20.37
C ARG A 62 5.40 -3.61 -21.57
N GLN A 63 6.68 -3.20 -21.54
CA GLN A 63 7.63 -3.56 -22.60
C GLN A 63 7.88 -5.08 -22.69
N GLN A 64 7.90 -5.77 -21.55
CA GLN A 64 8.06 -7.23 -21.49
C GLN A 64 6.75 -7.97 -21.85
N HIS A 65 5.61 -7.39 -21.54
CA HIS A 65 4.28 -7.97 -21.72
C HIS A 65 3.33 -6.98 -22.43
N PRO A 66 3.51 -6.74 -23.75
CA PRO A 66 2.80 -5.68 -24.47
C PRO A 66 1.26 -5.77 -24.42
N ASN A 67 0.72 -7.01 -24.35
CA ASN A 67 -0.71 -7.27 -24.39
C ASN A 67 -1.28 -7.71 -23.04
N ALA A 68 -0.50 -7.65 -21.94
CA ALA A 68 -0.97 -8.10 -20.65
C ALA A 68 -1.89 -7.06 -20.00
N ILE A 69 -2.89 -7.53 -19.28
CA ILE A 69 -3.63 -6.72 -18.32
C ILE A 69 -2.73 -6.45 -17.13
N ILE A 70 -2.52 -5.18 -16.79
CA ILE A 70 -1.70 -4.76 -15.66
C ILE A 70 -2.62 -4.33 -14.53
N ILE A 71 -2.43 -4.96 -13.37
CA ILE A 71 -3.15 -4.65 -12.14
C ILE A 71 -2.15 -4.13 -11.11
N TRP A 72 -2.41 -2.97 -10.53
CA TRP A 72 -1.61 -2.50 -9.41
C TRP A 72 -2.19 -3.05 -8.11
N HIS A 73 -1.34 -3.69 -7.32
CA HIS A 73 -1.66 -4.13 -5.98
C HIS A 73 -0.78 -3.38 -4.98
N GLY A 74 -1.40 -2.60 -4.12
CA GLY A 74 -0.72 -1.92 -3.03
C GLY A 74 -1.24 -2.37 -1.67
N GLU A 75 -0.33 -2.55 -0.70
CA GLU A 75 -0.66 -2.82 0.70
C GLU A 75 -0.21 -1.66 1.57
N SER A 76 -1.05 -1.23 2.52
CA SER A 76 -0.71 -0.17 3.47
C SER A 76 -0.32 1.16 2.77
N MET A 77 0.90 1.64 2.97
CA MET A 77 1.45 2.78 2.23
C MET A 77 1.46 2.54 0.72
N GLY A 78 1.72 1.31 0.28
CA GLY A 78 1.67 0.92 -1.13
C GLY A 78 0.27 1.13 -1.74
N ALA A 79 -0.80 0.92 -0.96
CA ALA A 79 -2.16 1.21 -1.40
C ALA A 79 -2.38 2.71 -1.68
N LEU A 80 -1.82 3.59 -0.85
CA LEU A 80 -1.87 5.03 -1.10
C LEU A 80 -1.05 5.42 -2.34
N ILE A 81 0.14 4.83 -2.52
CA ILE A 81 0.98 5.10 -3.71
C ILE A 81 0.23 4.69 -4.98
N ALA A 82 -0.36 3.49 -5.02
CA ALA A 82 -1.11 3.01 -6.17
C ALA A 82 -2.35 3.87 -6.45
N LEU A 83 -3.12 4.23 -5.42
CA LEU A 83 -4.29 5.11 -5.52
C LEU A 83 -3.91 6.49 -6.08
N HIS A 84 -2.91 7.14 -5.49
CA HIS A 84 -2.45 8.47 -5.92
C HIS A 84 -1.84 8.43 -7.32
N GLY A 85 -1.11 7.36 -7.65
CA GLY A 85 -0.56 7.15 -8.98
C GLY A 85 -1.66 7.10 -10.03
N LEU A 86 -2.69 6.26 -9.81
CA LEU A 86 -3.79 6.13 -10.75
C LEU A 86 -4.63 7.41 -10.87
N ALA A 87 -4.84 8.13 -9.74
CA ALA A 87 -5.56 9.41 -9.75
C ALA A 87 -4.79 10.57 -10.40
N SER A 88 -3.46 10.48 -10.49
CA SER A 88 -2.58 11.55 -10.99
C SER A 88 -2.21 11.39 -12.46
N PHE A 89 -2.23 10.17 -12.99
CA PHE A 89 -1.89 9.91 -14.39
C PHE A 89 -3.14 9.68 -15.22
N PRO A 90 -3.23 10.24 -16.45
CA PRO A 90 -4.24 9.84 -17.41
C PRO A 90 -4.19 8.32 -17.67
N ASP A 91 -5.32 7.71 -17.98
CA ASP A 91 -5.46 6.27 -18.18
C ASP A 91 -4.41 5.68 -19.14
N GLU A 92 -4.15 6.34 -20.26
CA GLU A 92 -3.15 5.93 -21.25
C GLU A 92 -1.73 5.95 -20.68
N LYS A 93 -1.43 6.87 -19.74
CA LYS A 93 -0.11 7.03 -19.14
C LYS A 93 0.10 6.12 -17.94
N SER A 94 -0.95 5.80 -17.20
CA SER A 94 -0.85 4.89 -16.06
C SER A 94 -0.58 3.46 -16.50
N GLY A 95 -1.16 3.03 -17.61
CA GLY A 95 -1.12 1.65 -18.09
C GLY A 95 -1.75 0.63 -17.15
N CYS A 96 -2.43 1.09 -16.09
CA CYS A 96 -3.10 0.27 -15.09
C CYS A 96 -4.56 0.03 -15.50
N HIS A 97 -5.03 -1.22 -15.42
CA HIS A 97 -6.37 -1.61 -15.82
C HIS A 97 -7.30 -1.83 -14.63
N ALA A 98 -6.76 -2.18 -13.47
CA ALA A 98 -7.52 -2.39 -12.25
C ALA A 98 -6.63 -2.20 -11.01
N LEU A 99 -7.24 -1.94 -9.86
CA LEU A 99 -6.55 -1.58 -8.62
C LEU A 99 -6.94 -2.52 -7.48
N VAL A 100 -5.96 -3.07 -6.78
CA VAL A 100 -6.14 -3.81 -5.52
C VAL A 100 -5.52 -3.01 -4.39
N LEU A 101 -6.33 -2.66 -3.40
CA LEU A 101 -5.92 -1.91 -2.20
C LEU A 101 -6.07 -2.81 -0.97
N SER A 102 -4.97 -3.34 -0.47
CA SER A 102 -4.92 -4.14 0.75
C SER A 102 -4.61 -3.25 1.95
N SER A 103 -5.45 -3.31 2.98
CA SER A 103 -5.29 -2.53 4.21
C SER A 103 -4.90 -1.07 3.97
N PRO A 104 -5.66 -0.31 3.15
CA PRO A 104 -5.32 1.08 2.85
C PRO A 104 -5.34 1.90 4.14
N ILE A 105 -4.31 2.72 4.37
CA ILE A 105 -4.25 3.59 5.54
C ILE A 105 -5.20 4.77 5.32
N VAL A 106 -6.42 4.65 5.84
CA VAL A 106 -7.47 5.68 5.76
C VAL A 106 -8.09 5.88 7.14
N GLY A 107 -8.54 7.08 7.46
CA GLY A 107 -9.19 7.37 8.75
C GLY A 107 -8.27 7.68 9.92
N VAL A 108 -7.02 7.24 9.95
CA VAL A 108 -6.02 7.58 11.01
C VAL A 108 -5.94 9.09 11.23
N HIS A 109 -6.18 9.82 10.17
CA HIS A 109 -6.08 11.27 10.17
C HIS A 109 -7.14 11.95 11.03
N GLU A 110 -8.32 11.38 11.17
CA GLU A 110 -9.41 11.96 11.99
C GLU A 110 -9.09 11.88 13.48
N GLU A 111 -8.30 10.89 13.90
CA GLU A 111 -7.91 10.67 15.29
C GLU A 111 -6.73 11.53 15.75
N VAL A 112 -5.94 12.08 14.80
CA VAL A 112 -4.80 12.93 15.15
C VAL A 112 -5.23 14.38 15.25
N PRO A 113 -5.11 15.03 16.45
CA PRO A 113 -5.46 16.43 16.62
C PRO A 113 -4.73 17.37 15.65
N ILE A 114 -5.42 18.39 15.14
CA ILE A 114 -4.89 19.36 14.16
C ILE A 114 -3.56 19.99 14.61
N TRP A 115 -3.43 20.30 15.89
CA TRP A 115 -2.20 20.90 16.39
C TRP A 115 -0.97 19.98 16.26
N LYS A 116 -1.15 18.65 16.46
CA LYS A 116 -0.07 17.67 16.24
C LYS A 116 0.33 17.59 14.77
N LYS A 117 -0.64 17.65 13.85
CA LYS A 117 -0.39 17.69 12.41
C LYS A 117 0.39 18.95 12.02
N ASN A 118 0.01 20.12 12.58
CA ASN A 118 0.71 21.38 12.32
C ASN A 118 2.15 21.37 12.88
N ILE A 119 2.37 20.76 14.05
CA ILE A 119 3.72 20.56 14.59
C ILE A 119 4.54 19.68 13.66
N LEU A 120 3.99 18.56 13.18
CA LEU A 120 4.70 17.69 12.23
C LEU A 120 5.05 18.42 10.94
N ARG A 121 4.11 19.18 10.38
CA ARG A 121 4.34 20.01 9.17
C ARG A 121 5.46 21.02 9.37
N LEU A 122 5.42 21.77 10.48
CA LEU A 122 6.44 22.75 10.81
C LEU A 122 7.81 22.08 11.04
N ALA A 123 7.84 21.02 11.83
CA ALA A 123 9.07 20.28 12.13
C ALA A 123 9.66 19.63 10.85
N SER A 124 8.82 19.09 9.97
CA SER A 124 9.27 18.53 8.69
C SER A 124 9.82 19.60 7.74
N GLY A 125 9.34 20.84 7.82
CA GLY A 125 9.89 21.96 7.06
C GLY A 125 11.25 22.46 7.56
N LEU A 126 11.45 22.45 8.88
CA LEU A 126 12.69 22.92 9.51
C LEU A 126 13.77 21.83 9.58
N LEU A 127 13.37 20.60 9.86
CA LEU A 127 14.24 19.47 10.17
C LEU A 127 13.81 18.20 9.40
N PRO A 128 13.71 18.26 8.07
CA PRO A 128 13.08 17.23 7.24
C PRO A 128 13.71 15.84 7.37
N ARG A 129 15.02 15.77 7.68
CA ARG A 129 15.81 14.52 7.73
C ARG A 129 15.89 13.89 9.11
N ILE A 130 15.32 14.51 10.15
CA ILE A 130 15.24 13.85 11.47
C ILE A 130 14.39 12.60 11.31
N LYS A 131 14.91 11.48 11.81
CA LYS A 131 14.22 10.19 11.83
C LYS A 131 13.54 9.95 13.17
N ILE A 132 12.32 9.42 13.11
CA ILE A 132 11.55 8.94 14.26
C ILE A 132 11.38 7.44 14.12
N SER A 133 11.61 6.67 15.19
CA SER A 133 11.41 5.23 15.18
C SER A 133 9.92 4.88 15.18
N LEU A 134 9.58 3.71 14.60
CA LEU A 134 8.21 3.19 14.64
C LEU A 134 7.73 2.92 16.08
N GLU A 135 8.61 2.49 16.97
CA GLU A 135 8.31 2.31 18.39
C GLU A 135 7.83 3.62 19.03
N THR A 136 8.47 4.75 18.69
CA THR A 136 8.06 6.07 19.17
C THR A 136 6.69 6.48 18.61
N LEU A 137 6.37 6.08 17.39
CA LEU A 137 5.08 6.39 16.75
C LEU A 137 3.94 5.49 17.28
N GLY A 138 4.21 4.22 17.54
CA GLY A 138 3.24 3.23 18.01
C GLY A 138 2.84 3.38 19.49
N GLY A 139 3.57 4.21 20.26
CA GLY A 139 3.32 4.36 21.70
C GLY A 139 3.90 3.21 22.52
N LYS A 140 3.29 2.96 23.72
CA LYS A 140 3.76 1.91 24.65
C LYS A 140 3.18 0.52 24.36
N ASP A 141 2.15 0.45 23.52
CA ASP A 141 1.51 -0.81 23.17
C ASP A 141 2.20 -1.42 21.95
N GLU A 142 2.44 -2.72 22.00
CA GLU A 142 3.01 -3.48 20.90
C GLU A 142 1.99 -3.50 19.74
N VAL A 143 2.32 -2.82 18.64
CA VAL A 143 1.46 -2.75 17.47
C VAL A 143 1.53 -4.06 16.71
N LEU A 144 0.57 -4.94 16.94
CA LEU A 144 0.49 -6.22 16.26
C LEU A 144 -0.08 -6.05 14.84
N VAL A 145 0.79 -6.15 13.83
CA VAL A 145 0.41 -6.00 12.43
C VAL A 145 0.05 -7.32 11.74
N THR A 146 0.42 -8.45 12.36
CA THR A 146 0.07 -9.82 11.93
C THR A 146 0.14 -10.76 13.11
N ASN A 147 -0.62 -11.86 13.07
CA ASN A 147 -0.51 -12.98 14.00
C ASN A 147 0.36 -14.14 13.46
N ASP A 148 1.03 -13.94 12.33
CA ASP A 148 1.96 -14.92 11.76
C ASP A 148 3.32 -14.80 12.47
N SER A 149 3.62 -15.77 13.35
CA SER A 149 4.88 -15.79 14.13
C SER A 149 6.12 -15.95 13.23
N ILE A 150 5.99 -16.66 12.10
CA ILE A 150 7.10 -16.84 11.16
C ILE A 150 7.43 -15.50 10.50
N HIS A 151 6.41 -14.74 10.09
CA HIS A 151 6.63 -13.41 9.52
C HIS A 151 7.23 -12.45 10.57
N GLN A 152 6.76 -12.49 11.81
CA GLN A 152 7.33 -11.67 12.90
C GLN A 152 8.81 -11.96 13.12
N GLU A 153 9.19 -13.24 13.14
CA GLU A 153 10.59 -13.65 13.28
C GLU A 153 11.43 -13.24 12.06
N GLN A 154 10.91 -13.44 10.83
CA GLN A 154 11.56 -13.00 9.60
C GLN A 154 11.75 -11.49 9.58
N THR A 155 10.75 -10.73 9.99
CA THR A 155 10.79 -9.27 10.06
C THR A 155 11.86 -8.79 11.04
N SER A 156 11.94 -9.39 12.22
CA SER A 156 12.93 -9.00 13.24
C SER A 156 14.38 -9.27 12.82
N SER A 157 14.60 -10.27 11.98
CA SER A 157 15.92 -10.66 11.44
C SER A 157 16.25 -10.06 10.08
N ASN A 158 15.29 -9.42 9.41
CA ASN A 158 15.44 -8.91 8.05
C ASN A 158 16.20 -7.57 8.02
N PRO A 159 17.41 -7.50 7.40
CA PRO A 159 18.19 -6.27 7.33
C PRO A 159 17.53 -5.17 6.50
N TYR A 160 16.52 -5.51 5.70
CA TYR A 160 15.76 -4.56 4.86
C TYR A 160 14.58 -3.91 5.61
N HIS A 161 14.30 -4.35 6.83
CA HIS A 161 13.30 -3.72 7.68
C HIS A 161 13.83 -2.43 8.30
N LEU A 162 13.24 -1.32 7.92
CA LEU A 162 13.67 -0.01 8.38
C LEU A 162 12.97 0.37 9.68
N PRO A 163 13.73 0.63 10.76
CA PRO A 163 13.17 0.91 12.08
C PRO A 163 12.72 2.37 12.27
N ALA A 164 13.13 3.28 11.37
CA ALA A 164 12.89 4.71 11.56
C ALA A 164 12.70 5.45 10.24
N PHE A 165 11.86 6.49 10.27
CA PHE A 165 11.46 7.28 9.11
C PHE A 165 11.63 8.77 9.36
N THR A 166 12.01 9.51 8.31
CA THR A 166 12.19 10.96 8.40
C THR A 166 10.86 11.69 8.62
N LEU A 167 10.93 12.85 9.27
CA LEU A 167 9.76 13.74 9.40
C LEU A 167 9.17 14.09 8.04
N ARG A 168 10.00 14.24 7.02
CA ARG A 168 9.55 14.52 5.66
C ARG A 168 8.74 13.38 5.08
N LEU A 169 9.19 12.12 5.22
CA LEU A 169 8.44 10.96 4.77
C LEU A 169 7.09 10.87 5.49
N LEU A 170 7.08 11.00 6.82
CA LEU A 170 5.86 10.94 7.62
C LEU A 170 4.87 12.05 7.25
N ASN A 171 5.36 13.28 7.01
CA ASN A 171 4.52 14.38 6.56
C ASN A 171 3.97 14.14 5.14
N THR A 172 4.78 13.57 4.23
CA THR A 172 4.36 13.20 2.88
C THR A 172 3.24 12.15 2.93
N LEU A 173 3.41 11.12 3.76
CA LEU A 173 2.40 10.08 3.97
C LEU A 173 1.11 10.67 4.55
N GLY A 174 1.22 11.56 5.55
CA GLY A 174 0.08 12.27 6.13
C GLY A 174 -0.73 13.04 5.07
N GLY A 175 -0.05 13.75 4.16
CA GLY A 175 -0.70 14.46 3.06
C GLY A 175 -1.38 13.52 2.04
N MET A 176 -0.82 12.33 1.81
CA MET A 176 -1.44 11.31 0.97
C MET A 176 -2.71 10.73 1.64
N ILE A 177 -2.68 10.47 2.94
CA ILE A 177 -3.86 10.03 3.69
C ILE A 177 -4.97 11.10 3.62
N GLU A 178 -4.64 12.37 3.87
CA GLU A 178 -5.59 13.49 3.83
C GLU A 178 -6.31 13.61 2.48
N SER A 179 -5.62 13.35 1.38
CA SER A 179 -6.16 13.51 0.02
C SER A 179 -6.65 12.20 -0.61
N SER A 180 -6.65 11.08 0.13
CA SER A 180 -7.04 9.76 -0.39
C SER A 180 -8.48 9.73 -0.93
N SER A 181 -9.45 10.33 -0.22
CA SER A 181 -10.85 10.40 -0.68
C SER A 181 -10.99 11.18 -1.99
N GLN A 182 -10.26 12.30 -2.14
CA GLN A 182 -10.27 13.07 -3.38
C GLN A 182 -9.64 12.31 -4.55
N CYS A 183 -8.63 11.48 -4.27
CA CYS A 183 -8.05 10.59 -5.26
C CYS A 183 -9.04 9.49 -5.66
N ALA A 184 -9.71 8.85 -4.69
CA ALA A 184 -10.70 7.80 -4.94
C ALA A 184 -11.83 8.28 -5.87
N GLN A 185 -12.30 9.52 -5.72
CA GLN A 185 -13.33 10.13 -6.57
C GLN A 185 -12.93 10.27 -8.05
N LYS A 186 -11.65 10.18 -8.37
CA LYS A 186 -11.13 10.30 -9.76
C LYS A 186 -10.91 8.94 -10.43
N ILE A 187 -11.00 7.85 -9.68
CA ILE A 187 -10.72 6.51 -10.22
C ILE A 187 -11.91 6.02 -11.03
N THR A 188 -11.66 5.67 -12.27
CA THR A 188 -12.63 5.09 -13.21
C THR A 188 -12.50 3.57 -13.27
N ARG A 189 -11.32 3.01 -13.02
CA ARG A 189 -11.00 1.59 -13.15
C ARG A 189 -11.64 0.74 -12.05
N PRO A 190 -11.86 -0.58 -12.29
CA PRO A 190 -12.30 -1.51 -11.26
C PRO A 190 -11.37 -1.53 -10.04
N VAL A 191 -11.95 -1.56 -8.83
CA VAL A 191 -11.22 -1.53 -7.57
C VAL A 191 -11.65 -2.67 -6.67
N LEU A 192 -10.67 -3.40 -6.13
CA LEU A 192 -10.84 -4.34 -5.03
C LEU A 192 -10.19 -3.76 -3.77
N ILE A 193 -10.97 -3.65 -2.69
CA ILE A 193 -10.49 -3.21 -1.37
C ILE A 193 -10.54 -4.40 -0.42
N LEU A 194 -9.42 -4.72 0.22
CA LEU A 194 -9.29 -5.79 1.20
C LEU A 194 -8.95 -5.19 2.55
N HIS A 195 -9.60 -5.64 3.63
CA HIS A 195 -9.39 -5.06 4.95
C HIS A 195 -9.58 -6.08 6.08
N GLY A 196 -8.68 -6.07 7.06
CA GLY A 196 -8.70 -6.92 8.25
C GLY A 196 -9.48 -6.30 9.42
N GLY A 197 -10.15 -7.13 10.22
CA GLY A 197 -10.92 -6.69 11.39
C GLY A 197 -10.05 -6.20 12.53
N HIS A 198 -8.82 -6.71 12.65
CA HIS A 198 -7.83 -6.32 13.64
C HIS A 198 -6.78 -5.33 13.09
N ASP A 199 -7.11 -4.60 12.01
CA ASP A 199 -6.22 -3.58 11.46
C ASP A 199 -6.12 -2.39 12.42
N VAL A 200 -4.91 -2.14 12.93
CA VAL A 200 -4.61 -1.07 13.90
C VAL A 200 -4.43 0.30 13.28
N PHE A 201 -4.28 0.38 11.94
CA PHE A 201 -4.08 1.63 11.21
C PHE A 201 -5.34 2.20 10.57
N SER A 202 -6.37 1.37 10.38
CA SER A 202 -7.62 1.80 9.78
C SER A 202 -8.80 1.02 10.34
N ARG A 203 -9.75 1.73 10.91
CA ARG A 203 -10.97 1.11 11.43
C ARG A 203 -11.87 0.63 10.28
N PRO A 204 -12.65 -0.46 10.49
CA PRO A 204 -13.55 -0.99 9.46
C PRO A 204 -14.54 0.03 8.89
N ASP A 205 -15.09 0.91 9.75
CA ASP A 205 -16.02 1.96 9.35
C ASP A 205 -15.35 3.03 8.47
N ALA A 206 -14.11 3.41 8.77
CA ALA A 206 -13.35 4.34 7.94
C ALA A 206 -13.06 3.77 6.55
N VAL A 207 -12.70 2.48 6.45
CA VAL A 207 -12.49 1.81 5.16
C VAL A 207 -13.80 1.65 4.39
N GLU A 208 -14.91 1.40 5.08
CA GLU A 208 -16.23 1.36 4.46
C GLU A 208 -16.62 2.72 3.85
N MET A 209 -16.48 3.81 4.63
CA MET A 209 -16.71 5.16 4.12
C MET A 209 -15.79 5.51 2.95
N PHE A 210 -14.52 5.12 3.04
CA PHE A 210 -13.55 5.31 1.96
C PHE A 210 -13.96 4.55 0.69
N SER A 211 -14.47 3.32 0.81
CA SER A 211 -14.92 2.53 -0.35
C SER A 211 -16.05 3.21 -1.12
N GLY A 212 -16.92 3.97 -0.43
CA GLY A 212 -17.98 4.77 -1.03
C GLY A 212 -17.48 6.01 -1.79
N GLN A 213 -16.19 6.37 -1.69
CA GLN A 213 -15.63 7.52 -2.41
C GLN A 213 -15.30 7.24 -3.88
N PHE A 214 -15.28 5.98 -4.30
CA PHE A 214 -14.98 5.60 -5.69
C PHE A 214 -16.20 5.80 -6.60
N THR A 215 -16.71 7.02 -6.67
CA THR A 215 -17.99 7.35 -7.34
C THR A 215 -17.94 7.28 -8.87
N GLN A 216 -16.75 7.24 -9.47
CA GLN A 216 -16.57 7.14 -10.92
C GLN A 216 -16.05 5.77 -11.36
N SER A 217 -15.77 4.86 -10.43
CA SER A 217 -15.24 3.54 -10.74
C SER A 217 -16.29 2.65 -11.42
N ASP A 218 -15.87 1.90 -12.44
CA ASP A 218 -16.71 0.92 -13.14
C ASP A 218 -17.24 -0.16 -12.19
N SER A 219 -16.47 -0.52 -11.17
CA SER A 219 -16.86 -1.52 -10.18
C SER A 219 -15.99 -1.39 -8.93
N VAL A 220 -16.63 -1.41 -7.75
CA VAL A 220 -15.95 -1.42 -6.46
C VAL A 220 -16.39 -2.64 -5.67
N ARG A 221 -15.43 -3.48 -5.31
CA ARG A 221 -15.67 -4.63 -4.41
C ARG A 221 -14.87 -4.44 -3.13
N ARG A 222 -15.52 -4.60 -1.98
CA ARG A 222 -14.89 -4.60 -0.66
C ARG A 222 -15.05 -5.97 -0.02
N ASN A 223 -13.92 -6.60 0.34
CA ASN A 223 -13.90 -7.81 1.15
C ASN A 223 -13.36 -7.50 2.54
N PHE A 224 -14.07 -7.97 3.56
CA PHE A 224 -13.71 -7.80 4.96
C PHE A 224 -13.37 -9.15 5.58
N TYR A 225 -12.28 -9.20 6.34
CA TYR A 225 -11.72 -10.40 6.97
C TYR A 225 -11.63 -10.16 8.48
N PRO A 226 -12.64 -10.57 9.25
CA PRO A 226 -12.78 -10.19 10.65
C PRO A 226 -11.62 -10.64 11.54
N GLU A 227 -10.98 -11.78 11.22
CA GLU A 227 -9.88 -12.35 12.01
C GLU A 227 -8.48 -11.92 11.52
N SER A 228 -8.42 -11.14 10.43
CA SER A 228 -7.17 -10.70 9.84
C SER A 228 -6.68 -9.39 10.44
N TYR A 229 -5.36 -9.27 10.49
CA TYR A 229 -4.64 -8.07 10.90
C TYR A 229 -4.31 -7.18 9.69
N HIS A 230 -3.41 -6.21 9.90
CA HIS A 230 -3.01 -5.25 8.86
C HIS A 230 -2.34 -5.92 7.64
N LEU A 231 -1.42 -6.89 7.87
CA LEU A 231 -0.73 -7.59 6.79
C LEU A 231 -1.56 -8.79 6.32
N LEU A 232 -2.38 -8.56 5.29
CA LEU A 232 -3.36 -9.53 4.81
C LEU A 232 -2.76 -10.74 4.09
N LEU A 233 -1.58 -10.59 3.51
CA LEU A 233 -0.88 -11.70 2.83
C LEU A 233 -0.21 -12.67 3.82
N TYR A 234 -0.45 -12.48 5.13
CA TYR A 234 0.03 -13.29 6.24
C TYR A 234 -1.12 -13.65 7.17
N GLY A 235 -0.90 -14.63 8.06
CA GLY A 235 -1.89 -15.04 9.04
C GLY A 235 -2.88 -16.09 8.54
N HIS A 236 -3.90 -16.36 9.37
CA HIS A 236 -4.77 -17.54 9.21
C HIS A 236 -5.70 -17.47 7.99
N GLU A 237 -6.20 -16.29 7.63
CA GLU A 237 -7.10 -16.12 6.49
C GLU A 237 -6.37 -15.95 5.15
N ARG A 238 -5.02 -15.99 5.13
CA ARG A 238 -4.20 -15.78 3.93
C ARG A 238 -4.68 -16.55 2.69
N ALA A 239 -4.95 -17.85 2.85
CA ALA A 239 -5.38 -18.68 1.73
C ALA A 239 -6.70 -18.20 1.12
N ARG A 240 -7.67 -17.78 1.95
CA ARG A 240 -8.93 -17.21 1.53
C ARG A 240 -8.73 -15.88 0.80
N ILE A 241 -7.89 -15.01 1.35
CA ILE A 241 -7.58 -13.69 0.78
C ILE A 241 -6.96 -13.84 -0.61
N LEU A 242 -5.97 -14.74 -0.77
CA LEU A 242 -5.33 -15.03 -2.05
C LEU A 242 -6.32 -15.59 -3.08
N ALA A 243 -7.22 -16.50 -2.65
CA ALA A 243 -8.28 -17.02 -3.50
C ALA A 243 -9.27 -15.92 -3.94
N ASP A 244 -9.65 -15.03 -3.04
CA ASP A 244 -10.56 -13.91 -3.33
C ASP A 244 -9.94 -12.93 -4.34
N ILE A 245 -8.63 -12.64 -4.23
CA ILE A 245 -7.89 -11.84 -5.22
C ILE A 245 -7.91 -12.53 -6.58
N SER A 246 -7.58 -13.82 -6.63
CA SER A 246 -7.60 -14.61 -7.86
C SER A 246 -8.97 -14.60 -8.52
N GLN A 247 -10.03 -14.86 -7.75
CA GLN A 247 -11.40 -14.89 -8.26
C GLN A 247 -11.81 -13.53 -8.81
N TRP A 248 -11.44 -12.45 -8.10
CA TRP A 248 -11.74 -11.10 -8.57
C TRP A 248 -11.03 -10.78 -9.89
N ILE A 249 -9.73 -11.11 -9.99
CA ILE A 249 -8.96 -10.91 -11.24
C ILE A 249 -9.61 -11.67 -12.40
N GLN A 250 -10.03 -12.92 -12.19
CA GLN A 250 -10.72 -13.72 -13.21
C GLN A 250 -12.10 -13.17 -13.61
N SER A 251 -12.76 -12.46 -12.69
CA SER A 251 -14.06 -11.85 -12.95
C SER A 251 -13.99 -10.53 -13.74
N LEU A 252 -12.78 -9.96 -13.93
CA LEU A 252 -12.60 -8.73 -14.66
C LEU A 252 -12.81 -8.96 -16.16
N ASN A 253 -13.84 -8.33 -16.70
CA ASN A 253 -14.09 -8.29 -18.13
C ASN A 253 -13.33 -7.10 -18.74
N LEU A 254 -12.00 -7.18 -18.72
CA LEU A 254 -11.14 -6.14 -19.29
C LEU A 254 -10.83 -6.46 -20.75
N PRO A 255 -10.79 -5.45 -21.64
CA PRO A 255 -10.55 -5.63 -23.08
C PRO A 255 -9.14 -6.14 -23.40
#